data_de4ecfd1c0f0bb461d3d7427e0c99a73
#
_entry.id   de4ecfd1c0f0bb461d3d7427e0c99a73
#
_cell.length_a   1.000
_cell.length_b   1.000
_cell.length_c   1.000
_cell.angle_alpha   90.00
_cell.angle_beta   90.00
_cell.angle_gamma   90.00
#
_symmetry.space_group_name_H-M   'P 1'
#
loop_
_entity.id
_entity.type
_entity.pdbx_description
1 polymer ?
#
loop_
_entity_poly.entity_id
_entity_poly.type
_entity_poly.pdbx_seq_one_letter_code
_entity_poly.pdbx_strand_id
1 'polypeptide(L)'
;MKHIHIIGIGGTFMGGIAAIAKEAGFKVSGCDAKMYPPMSTQLEALGIGVHEGFDAAQLEEFQADIYVIGNVARRGMDVVEAILNRGLPYISGPQWLAENVLHHHWVLGVAGTHGKTTTASMLAWVLEYAGLAPGFLIGGVPENFGVSARLPQTPRQDPNSKSPFFVIEADEYDTAFFDKRSKFVHYRPRTAVLNNLEFDHADIFADLGAIQTQFHHLVRTVPSEGLIVCNGQQQSLQDTLDKGCWTPVEKFGTGHGAWDLMGGHNRMNALAVIAAARHAGVDVQTACEALGAFKNVKRRMEIKGTANGITVYDDFAHHPTAIETTIQGLRQRVGGARILAVLEPRSNTMKLGTMKSALPASLKEADQVFCYAGGADWDVAEALAPLGCRLRVGKDFDTFVAEIVKNARTGDHILVMSNGGFGGIHTKLLDALR
;
A
#
# COMPACT_ATOMS: atom_id res chain seq x y z
N MET A 1 31.08 9.53 3.88
CA MET A 1 29.60 9.34 3.69
C MET A 1 29.44 7.99 3.03
N LYS A 2 28.72 7.04 3.66
CA LYS A 2 28.48 5.73 3.05
C LYS A 2 27.56 5.88 1.83
N HIS A 3 27.88 5.17 0.77
CA HIS A 3 27.11 5.14 -0.47
C HIS A 3 26.29 3.85 -0.57
N ILE A 4 24.96 3.96 -0.72
CA ILE A 4 24.09 2.83 -1.02
C ILE A 4 23.57 2.93 -2.45
N HIS A 5 23.50 1.79 -3.13
CA HIS A 5 22.90 1.67 -4.47
C HIS A 5 21.70 0.75 -4.41
N ILE A 6 20.52 1.23 -4.81
CA ILE A 6 19.25 0.55 -4.60
C ILE A 6 18.77 -0.09 -5.91
N ILE A 7 18.69 -1.42 -5.95
CA ILE A 7 18.15 -2.17 -7.09
C ILE A 7 16.63 -2.24 -6.97
N GLY A 8 15.91 -1.69 -7.97
CA GLY A 8 14.44 -1.57 -7.94
C GLY A 8 13.95 -0.31 -7.22
N ILE A 9 14.66 0.80 -7.35
CA ILE A 9 14.41 2.07 -6.64
C ILE A 9 13.07 2.72 -7.02
N GLY A 10 12.51 2.40 -8.18
CA GLY A 10 11.25 2.97 -8.70
C GLY A 10 9.99 2.50 -7.96
N GLY A 11 10.06 1.43 -7.19
CA GLY A 11 8.96 0.98 -6.34
C GLY A 11 8.72 1.91 -5.16
N THR A 12 7.45 2.11 -4.75
CA THR A 12 7.09 3.05 -3.66
C THR A 12 7.86 2.77 -2.36
N PHE A 13 7.99 1.51 -1.98
CA PHE A 13 8.72 1.10 -0.78
C PHE A 13 10.22 1.39 -0.90
N MET A 14 10.85 0.98 -2.01
CA MET A 14 12.28 1.18 -2.21
C MET A 14 12.65 2.65 -2.44
N GLY A 15 11.80 3.40 -3.13
CA GLY A 15 11.94 4.85 -3.27
C GLY A 15 11.77 5.59 -1.93
N GLY A 16 10.89 5.09 -1.06
CA GLY A 16 10.78 5.58 0.32
C GLY A 16 12.04 5.30 1.15
N ILE A 17 12.66 4.11 1.00
CA ILE A 17 13.97 3.81 1.59
C ILE A 17 15.04 4.79 1.06
N ALA A 18 15.03 5.09 -0.25
CA ALA A 18 15.96 6.05 -0.84
C ALA A 18 15.84 7.44 -0.22
N ALA A 19 14.59 7.91 -0.01
CA ALA A 19 14.32 9.20 0.63
C ALA A 19 14.82 9.22 2.07
N ILE A 20 14.50 8.20 2.87
CA ILE A 20 14.96 8.04 4.25
C ILE A 20 16.49 7.98 4.33
N ALA A 21 17.13 7.21 3.46
CA ALA A 21 18.58 7.10 3.44
C ALA A 21 19.27 8.44 3.10
N LYS A 22 18.69 9.19 2.15
CA LYS A 22 19.17 10.54 1.80
C LYS A 22 19.04 11.50 2.99
N GLU A 23 17.90 11.50 3.67
CA GLU A 23 17.66 12.30 4.88
C GLU A 23 18.58 11.89 6.04
N ALA A 24 18.92 10.59 6.15
CA ALA A 24 19.86 10.06 7.11
C ALA A 24 21.35 10.38 6.77
N GLY A 25 21.62 11.07 5.66
CA GLY A 25 22.97 11.51 5.28
C GLY A 25 23.76 10.49 4.47
N PHE A 26 23.13 9.46 3.89
CA PHE A 26 23.80 8.56 2.94
C PHE A 26 23.89 9.22 1.55
N LYS A 27 24.93 8.88 0.80
CA LYS A 27 24.93 9.04 -0.65
C LYS A 27 24.03 7.93 -1.21
N VAL A 28 23.07 8.29 -2.06
CA VAL A 28 22.09 7.35 -2.62
C VAL A 28 22.10 7.39 -4.13
N SER A 29 22.13 6.23 -4.75
CA SER A 29 21.85 6.01 -6.17
C SER A 29 21.03 4.74 -6.33
N GLY A 30 20.55 4.44 -7.52
CA GLY A 30 19.83 3.20 -7.74
C GLY A 30 19.47 2.97 -9.19
N CYS A 31 18.80 1.86 -9.46
CA CYS A 31 18.31 1.51 -10.79
C CYS A 31 16.90 0.93 -10.78
N ASP A 32 16.21 1.06 -11.92
CA ASP A 32 14.96 0.37 -12.21
C ASP A 32 14.79 0.15 -13.71
N ALA A 33 13.88 -0.73 -14.12
CA ALA A 33 13.62 -1.02 -15.53
C ALA A 33 13.15 0.22 -16.30
N LYS A 34 12.26 1.00 -15.67
CA LYS A 34 11.73 2.25 -16.22
C LYS A 34 11.16 3.13 -15.11
N MET A 35 11.49 4.40 -15.15
CA MET A 35 11.02 5.36 -14.16
C MET A 35 9.78 6.13 -14.63
N TYR A 36 8.79 6.28 -13.74
CA TYR A 36 7.59 7.08 -13.99
C TYR A 36 7.05 7.73 -12.71
N PRO A 37 6.30 8.85 -12.83
CA PRO A 37 5.69 9.51 -11.68
C PRO A 37 4.74 8.58 -10.88
N PRO A 38 4.64 8.77 -9.55
CA PRO A 38 5.22 9.87 -8.78
C PRO A 38 6.67 9.64 -8.31
N MET A 39 7.20 8.40 -8.38
CA MET A 39 8.52 8.08 -7.82
C MET A 39 9.68 8.75 -8.57
N SER A 40 9.63 8.80 -9.92
CA SER A 40 10.65 9.51 -10.70
C SER A 40 10.79 10.96 -10.28
N THR A 41 9.66 11.67 -10.12
CA THR A 41 9.64 13.07 -9.69
C THR A 41 10.18 13.27 -8.25
N GLN A 42 9.86 12.34 -7.35
CA GLN A 42 10.35 12.41 -5.97
C GLN A 42 11.85 12.17 -5.88
N LEU A 43 12.38 11.18 -6.61
CA LEU A 43 13.81 10.87 -6.62
C LEU A 43 14.62 11.99 -7.27
N GLU A 44 14.13 12.57 -8.36
CA GLU A 44 14.72 13.72 -9.02
C GLU A 44 14.78 14.94 -8.09
N ALA A 45 13.67 15.26 -7.39
CA ALA A 45 13.62 16.36 -6.43
C ALA A 45 14.62 16.17 -5.26
N LEU A 46 14.95 14.93 -4.91
CA LEU A 46 15.95 14.59 -3.89
C LEU A 46 17.40 14.58 -4.45
N GLY A 47 17.59 14.81 -5.75
CA GLY A 47 18.90 14.73 -6.40
C GLY A 47 19.52 13.34 -6.34
N ILE A 48 18.71 12.27 -6.45
CA ILE A 48 19.16 10.89 -6.43
C ILE A 48 19.40 10.44 -7.87
N GLY A 49 20.63 9.99 -8.16
CA GLY A 49 21.01 9.43 -9.46
C GLY A 49 20.34 8.08 -9.69
N VAL A 50 19.63 7.95 -10.81
CA VAL A 50 18.95 6.71 -11.18
C VAL A 50 19.45 6.25 -12.56
N HIS A 51 19.88 4.98 -12.62
CA HIS A 51 20.22 4.27 -13.86
C HIS A 51 18.98 3.56 -14.40
N GLU A 52 18.68 3.71 -15.68
CA GLU A 52 17.56 2.99 -16.31
C GLU A 52 18.07 1.66 -16.87
N GLY A 53 17.56 0.56 -16.34
CA GLY A 53 17.96 -0.80 -16.67
C GLY A 53 18.59 -1.56 -15.50
N PHE A 54 18.91 -2.84 -15.76
CA PHE A 54 19.51 -3.76 -14.78
C PHE A 54 20.82 -4.38 -15.31
N ASP A 55 21.55 -3.67 -16.17
CA ASP A 55 22.86 -4.11 -16.66
C ASP A 55 23.94 -3.96 -15.59
N ALA A 56 25.05 -4.69 -15.73
CA ALA A 56 26.13 -4.69 -14.75
C ALA A 56 27.08 -3.48 -14.82
N ALA A 57 27.02 -2.65 -15.89
CA ALA A 57 27.90 -1.50 -16.06
C ALA A 57 27.69 -0.45 -14.95
N GLN A 58 26.48 -0.35 -14.40
CA GLN A 58 26.15 0.54 -13.30
C GLN A 58 27.00 0.30 -12.04
N LEU A 59 27.54 -0.91 -11.84
CA LEU A 59 28.39 -1.22 -10.69
C LEU A 59 29.73 -0.47 -10.76
N GLU A 60 30.25 -0.24 -11.97
CA GLU A 60 31.45 0.58 -12.19
C GLU A 60 31.15 2.07 -12.10
N GLU A 61 29.98 2.48 -12.56
CA GLU A 61 29.52 3.86 -12.52
C GLU A 61 29.35 4.38 -11.09
N PHE A 62 28.64 3.62 -10.25
CA PHE A 62 28.26 4.08 -8.93
C PHE A 62 29.20 3.65 -7.79
N GLN A 63 29.90 2.55 -7.88
CA GLN A 63 30.88 2.03 -6.91
C GLN A 63 30.37 2.16 -5.46
N ALA A 64 29.22 1.58 -5.16
CA ALA A 64 28.58 1.71 -3.86
C ALA A 64 29.24 0.85 -2.78
N ASP A 65 29.18 1.30 -1.52
CA ASP A 65 29.64 0.54 -0.36
C ASP A 65 28.74 -0.67 -0.07
N ILE A 66 27.44 -0.57 -0.41
CA ILE A 66 26.46 -1.65 -0.23
C ILE A 66 25.33 -1.55 -1.26
N TYR A 67 24.89 -2.70 -1.77
CA TYR A 67 23.79 -2.83 -2.71
C TYR A 67 22.51 -3.23 -1.99
N VAL A 68 21.49 -2.36 -2.02
CA VAL A 68 20.20 -2.61 -1.36
C VAL A 68 19.23 -3.20 -2.36
N ILE A 69 18.87 -4.46 -2.14
CA ILE A 69 18.12 -5.28 -3.09
C ILE A 69 16.62 -5.20 -2.83
N GLY A 70 15.86 -4.70 -3.81
CA GLY A 70 14.41 -4.76 -3.82
C GLY A 70 13.88 -6.11 -4.34
N ASN A 71 12.63 -6.42 -4.06
CA ASN A 71 12.03 -7.71 -4.44
C ASN A 71 11.73 -7.86 -5.95
N VAL A 72 11.89 -6.82 -6.75
CA VAL A 72 11.87 -6.90 -8.22
C VAL A 72 13.10 -7.63 -8.75
N ALA A 73 14.21 -7.58 -8.02
CA ALA A 73 15.47 -8.22 -8.39
C ALA A 73 15.38 -9.75 -8.28
N ARG A 74 15.90 -10.45 -9.30
CA ARG A 74 15.87 -11.91 -9.40
C ARG A 74 17.14 -12.46 -10.00
N ARG A 75 17.39 -13.75 -9.77
CA ARG A 75 18.48 -14.48 -10.41
C ARG A 75 18.36 -14.40 -11.95
N GLY A 76 19.49 -14.29 -12.62
CA GLY A 76 19.57 -14.11 -14.08
C GLY A 76 19.52 -12.65 -14.56
N MET A 77 19.33 -11.67 -13.67
CA MET A 77 19.55 -10.26 -14.01
C MET A 77 21.05 -9.93 -13.95
N ASP A 78 21.57 -9.27 -14.98
CA ASP A 78 23.02 -9.00 -15.13
C ASP A 78 23.63 -8.31 -13.89
N VAL A 79 22.97 -7.29 -13.35
CA VAL A 79 23.42 -6.58 -12.13
C VAL A 79 23.45 -7.51 -10.92
N VAL A 80 22.45 -8.38 -10.76
CA VAL A 80 22.37 -9.33 -9.64
C VAL A 80 23.49 -10.37 -9.73
N GLU A 81 23.68 -10.97 -10.91
CA GLU A 81 24.73 -11.95 -11.12
C GLU A 81 26.12 -11.32 -10.95
N ALA A 82 26.31 -10.09 -11.39
CA ALA A 82 27.58 -9.38 -11.20
C ALA A 82 27.87 -9.08 -9.73
N ILE A 83 26.86 -8.66 -8.94
CA ILE A 83 27.00 -8.47 -7.48
C ILE A 83 27.44 -9.78 -6.80
N LEU A 84 26.77 -10.89 -7.12
CA LEU A 84 27.07 -12.20 -6.55
C LEU A 84 28.45 -12.72 -6.96
N ASN A 85 28.79 -12.65 -8.25
CA ASN A 85 30.07 -13.15 -8.79
C ASN A 85 31.27 -12.38 -8.26
N ARG A 86 31.12 -11.09 -7.99
CA ARG A 86 32.18 -10.24 -7.44
C ARG A 86 32.23 -10.26 -5.92
N GLY A 87 31.30 -10.92 -5.23
CA GLY A 87 31.20 -10.95 -3.77
C GLY A 87 30.97 -9.58 -3.16
N LEU A 88 30.24 -8.69 -3.86
CA LEU A 88 29.96 -7.34 -3.37
C LEU A 88 28.99 -7.36 -2.19
N PRO A 89 29.12 -6.45 -1.20
CA PRO A 89 28.20 -6.39 -0.08
C PRO A 89 26.77 -6.07 -0.53
N TYR A 90 25.81 -6.90 -0.14
CA TYR A 90 24.39 -6.65 -0.43
C TYR A 90 23.48 -6.98 0.76
N ILE A 91 22.33 -6.31 0.80
CA ILE A 91 21.32 -6.43 1.85
C ILE A 91 19.93 -6.21 1.25
N SER A 92 18.88 -6.73 1.86
CA SER A 92 17.52 -6.40 1.45
C SER A 92 17.08 -5.01 1.93
N GLY A 93 16.14 -4.38 1.21
CA GLY A 93 15.57 -3.10 1.63
C GLY A 93 15.00 -3.12 3.05
N PRO A 94 14.13 -4.08 3.41
CA PRO A 94 13.57 -4.21 4.76
C PRO A 94 14.63 -4.40 5.85
N GLN A 95 15.67 -5.21 5.59
CA GLN A 95 16.76 -5.41 6.54
C GLN A 95 17.60 -4.14 6.71
N TRP A 96 17.95 -3.46 5.60
CA TRP A 96 18.69 -2.19 5.67
C TRP A 96 17.94 -1.15 6.51
N LEU A 97 16.63 -1.01 6.28
CA LEU A 97 15.79 -0.09 7.04
C LEU A 97 15.76 -0.45 8.53
N ALA A 98 15.63 -1.74 8.85
CA ALA A 98 15.61 -2.23 10.21
C ALA A 98 16.93 -1.86 10.94
N GLU A 99 18.09 -2.17 10.34
CA GLU A 99 19.41 -1.98 10.96
C GLU A 99 19.82 -0.51 11.08
N ASN A 100 19.45 0.33 10.11
CA ASN A 100 19.90 1.73 10.06
C ASN A 100 18.90 2.74 10.63
N VAL A 101 17.62 2.35 10.79
CA VAL A 101 16.55 3.26 11.23
C VAL A 101 15.71 2.66 12.35
N LEU A 102 15.05 1.50 12.12
CA LEU A 102 13.96 1.07 12.99
C LEU A 102 14.39 0.61 14.38
N HIS A 103 15.58 -0.01 14.53
CA HIS A 103 16.03 -0.61 15.79
C HIS A 103 16.14 0.37 16.96
N HIS A 104 16.20 1.66 16.67
CA HIS A 104 16.31 2.72 17.69
C HIS A 104 14.98 3.43 17.97
N HIS A 105 13.89 2.94 17.36
CA HIS A 105 12.60 3.60 17.43
C HIS A 105 11.50 2.66 17.96
N TRP A 106 10.47 3.25 18.53
CA TRP A 106 9.22 2.56 18.78
C TRP A 106 8.47 2.40 17.46
N VAL A 107 8.61 1.23 16.87
CA VAL A 107 7.97 0.92 15.60
C VAL A 107 6.49 0.58 15.83
N LEU A 108 5.61 1.26 15.08
CA LEU A 108 4.19 0.95 14.97
C LEU A 108 3.97 0.35 13.57
N GLY A 109 3.82 -0.98 13.49
CA GLY A 109 3.64 -1.71 12.25
C GLY A 109 2.17 -1.96 11.96
N VAL A 110 1.72 -1.65 10.74
CA VAL A 110 0.34 -1.89 10.30
C VAL A 110 0.30 -2.99 9.25
N ALA A 111 -0.16 -4.19 9.65
CA ALA A 111 -0.28 -5.36 8.81
C ALA A 111 -1.76 -5.68 8.48
N GLY A 112 -1.97 -6.38 7.39
CA GLY A 112 -3.29 -6.81 6.91
C GLY A 112 -3.32 -6.96 5.40
N THR A 113 -4.21 -7.74 4.86
CA THR A 113 -4.36 -7.89 3.41
C THR A 113 -4.82 -6.58 2.78
N HIS A 114 -5.77 -5.89 3.44
CA HIS A 114 -6.37 -4.65 2.94
C HIS A 114 -6.27 -3.52 3.97
N GLY A 115 -6.29 -2.26 3.48
CA GLY A 115 -6.34 -1.07 4.32
C GLY A 115 -5.02 -0.68 5.00
N LYS A 116 -3.92 -1.41 4.81
CA LYS A 116 -2.60 -1.11 5.38
C LYS A 116 -2.19 0.36 5.18
N THR A 117 -2.18 0.81 3.93
CA THR A 117 -1.76 2.18 3.56
C THR A 117 -2.61 3.25 4.24
N THR A 118 -3.93 3.10 4.22
CA THR A 118 -4.85 4.06 4.84
C THR A 118 -4.68 4.09 6.36
N THR A 119 -4.60 2.91 7.00
CA THR A 119 -4.43 2.80 8.45
C THR A 119 -3.09 3.36 8.91
N ALA A 120 -1.99 3.03 8.21
CA ALA A 120 -0.66 3.58 8.51
C ALA A 120 -0.63 5.11 8.32
N SER A 121 -1.29 5.62 7.28
CA SER A 121 -1.41 7.07 7.03
C SER A 121 -2.20 7.79 8.11
N MET A 122 -3.34 7.24 8.52
CA MET A 122 -4.14 7.75 9.64
C MET A 122 -3.33 7.74 10.94
N LEU A 123 -2.61 6.65 11.23
CA LEU A 123 -1.81 6.51 12.44
C LEU A 123 -0.66 7.53 12.48
N ALA A 124 0.09 7.66 11.38
CA ALA A 124 1.14 8.67 11.28
C ALA A 124 0.57 10.09 11.47
N TRP A 125 -0.61 10.38 10.87
CA TRP A 125 -1.27 11.67 11.03
C TRP A 125 -1.75 11.92 12.45
N VAL A 126 -2.33 10.94 13.14
CA VAL A 126 -2.76 11.07 14.54
C VAL A 126 -1.57 11.39 15.45
N LEU A 127 -0.43 10.71 15.27
CA LEU A 127 0.79 11.01 16.03
C LEU A 127 1.34 12.41 15.70
N GLU A 128 1.29 12.83 14.42
CA GLU A 128 1.68 14.18 14.00
C GLU A 128 0.78 15.25 14.61
N TYR A 129 -0.54 15.05 14.54
CA TYR A 129 -1.54 15.96 15.11
C TYR A 129 -1.36 16.15 16.62
N ALA A 130 -1.05 15.06 17.33
CA ALA A 130 -0.70 15.08 18.74
C ALA A 130 0.67 15.74 19.04
N GLY A 131 1.41 16.19 18.02
CA GLY A 131 2.71 16.85 18.14
C GLY A 131 3.89 15.92 18.38
N LEU A 132 3.74 14.62 18.14
CA LEU A 132 4.78 13.60 18.35
C LEU A 132 5.75 13.46 17.19
N ALA A 133 5.47 14.07 16.02
CA ALA A 133 6.35 14.17 14.85
C ALA A 133 7.01 12.85 14.40
N PRO A 134 6.25 11.76 14.14
CA PRO A 134 6.80 10.44 13.85
C PRO A 134 7.56 10.41 12.52
N GLY A 135 8.53 9.49 12.42
CA GLY A 135 8.98 8.98 11.13
C GLY A 135 7.95 8.03 10.54
N PHE A 136 7.99 7.84 9.23
CA PHE A 136 7.12 6.85 8.59
C PHE A 136 7.65 6.37 7.24
N LEU A 137 7.22 5.16 6.84
CA LEU A 137 7.34 4.62 5.49
C LEU A 137 6.01 3.94 5.13
N ILE A 138 5.31 4.50 4.15
CA ILE A 138 3.94 4.12 3.76
C ILE A 138 3.91 3.88 2.25
N GLY A 139 3.17 2.87 1.81
CA GLY A 139 3.06 2.46 0.40
C GLY A 139 2.28 3.43 -0.50
N GLY A 140 1.84 4.57 0.01
CA GLY A 140 1.16 5.64 -0.70
C GLY A 140 1.59 7.01 -0.19
N VAL A 141 1.05 8.07 -0.76
CA VAL A 141 1.34 9.46 -0.37
C VAL A 141 0.14 10.01 0.39
N PRO A 142 0.20 10.10 1.75
CA PRO A 142 -0.88 10.75 2.51
C PRO A 142 -0.90 12.25 2.19
N GLU A 143 -2.07 12.80 1.90
CA GLU A 143 -2.22 14.20 1.50
C GLU A 143 -1.82 15.18 2.60
N ASN A 144 -1.97 14.78 3.87
CA ASN A 144 -1.56 15.59 5.03
C ASN A 144 -0.05 15.82 5.08
N PHE A 145 0.77 14.95 4.47
CA PHE A 145 2.23 15.02 4.49
C PHE A 145 2.84 15.38 3.13
N GLY A 146 2.19 14.98 2.03
CA GLY A 146 2.70 15.20 0.67
C GLY A 146 3.87 14.29 0.26
N VAL A 147 4.36 13.44 1.18
CA VAL A 147 5.46 12.47 0.97
C VAL A 147 5.06 11.10 1.49
N SER A 148 5.68 10.03 0.96
CA SER A 148 5.42 8.65 1.38
C SER A 148 6.34 8.16 2.51
N ALA A 149 7.43 8.89 2.77
CA ALA A 149 8.44 8.51 3.76
C ALA A 149 9.18 9.74 4.30
N ARG A 150 9.55 9.69 5.58
CA ARG A 150 10.46 10.64 6.23
C ARG A 150 11.04 10.03 7.52
N LEU A 151 12.15 10.57 7.99
CA LEU A 151 12.69 10.27 9.32
C LEU A 151 11.85 10.95 10.44
N PRO A 152 11.95 10.44 11.70
CA PRO A 152 11.37 11.12 12.85
C PRO A 152 11.89 12.54 12.99
N GLN A 153 10.97 13.48 13.20
CA GLN A 153 11.28 14.90 13.37
C GLN A 153 11.28 15.29 14.86
N THR A 154 11.56 16.53 15.15
CA THR A 154 11.54 17.05 16.52
C THR A 154 10.10 17.24 17.01
N PRO A 155 9.70 16.59 18.13
CA PRO A 155 8.36 16.76 18.71
C PRO A 155 8.13 18.18 19.24
N ARG A 156 6.86 18.64 19.19
CA ARG A 156 6.51 19.96 19.73
C ARG A 156 6.74 20.08 21.25
N GLN A 157 6.57 18.96 21.97
CA GLN A 157 6.68 18.91 23.43
C GLN A 157 8.12 18.77 23.94
N ASP A 158 9.04 18.33 23.09
CA ASP A 158 10.46 18.21 23.42
C ASP A 158 11.35 18.64 22.23
N PRO A 159 11.68 19.94 22.16
CA PRO A 159 12.46 20.48 21.05
C PRO A 159 13.93 20.03 21.06
N ASN A 160 14.39 19.33 22.11
CA ASN A 160 15.77 18.87 22.25
C ASN A 160 15.96 17.40 21.87
N SER A 161 14.89 16.70 21.50
CA SER A 161 14.96 15.28 21.12
C SER A 161 14.39 15.04 19.72
N LYS A 162 14.65 13.85 19.19
CA LYS A 162 13.91 13.32 18.03
C LYS A 162 12.76 12.47 18.52
N SER A 163 11.69 12.40 17.73
CA SER A 163 10.56 11.50 18.01
C SER A 163 11.04 10.06 18.16
N PRO A 164 10.59 9.32 19.19
CA PRO A 164 10.89 7.90 19.31
C PRO A 164 10.06 7.04 18.36
N PHE A 165 9.04 7.59 17.70
CA PHE A 165 8.04 6.83 16.95
C PHE A 165 8.36 6.73 15.47
N PHE A 166 8.14 5.51 14.92
CA PHE A 166 8.21 5.25 13.50
C PHE A 166 7.01 4.40 13.06
N VAL A 167 6.18 4.92 12.14
CA VAL A 167 5.03 4.20 11.59
C VAL A 167 5.42 3.53 10.28
N ILE A 168 5.16 2.22 10.15
CA ILE A 168 5.48 1.47 8.94
C ILE A 168 4.29 0.64 8.44
N GLU A 169 4.05 0.72 7.13
CA GLU A 169 3.17 -0.23 6.46
C GLU A 169 3.87 -1.60 6.40
N ALA A 170 3.32 -2.56 7.13
CA ALA A 170 3.90 -3.88 7.32
C ALA A 170 3.33 -4.86 6.29
N ASP A 171 4.00 -4.94 5.14
CA ASP A 171 3.60 -5.74 3.99
C ASP A 171 4.02 -7.22 4.17
N GLU A 172 3.09 -8.13 3.88
CA GLU A 172 3.28 -9.58 3.94
C GLU A 172 4.08 -10.17 2.78
N TYR A 173 4.33 -9.40 1.73
CA TYR A 173 5.08 -9.85 0.55
C TYR A 173 6.53 -10.21 0.91
N ASP A 174 7.14 -11.13 0.14
CA ASP A 174 8.53 -11.57 0.38
C ASP A 174 9.54 -10.43 0.27
N THR A 175 10.67 -10.58 0.96
CA THR A 175 11.66 -9.53 1.16
C THR A 175 12.55 -9.30 -0.07
N ALA A 176 13.18 -10.36 -0.57
CA ALA A 176 14.11 -10.33 -1.70
C ALA A 176 14.29 -11.73 -2.30
N PHE A 177 15.03 -11.84 -3.43
CA PHE A 177 15.27 -13.15 -4.05
C PHE A 177 16.01 -14.14 -3.15
N PHE A 178 16.81 -13.67 -2.20
CA PHE A 178 17.58 -14.46 -1.25
C PHE A 178 16.94 -14.56 0.15
N ASP A 179 15.89 -13.80 0.44
CA ASP A 179 15.13 -13.85 1.69
C ASP A 179 13.64 -13.93 1.40
N LYS A 180 13.05 -15.11 1.59
CA LYS A 180 11.64 -15.41 1.30
C LYS A 180 10.71 -15.18 2.49
N ARG A 181 11.22 -14.68 3.63
CA ARG A 181 10.38 -14.21 4.73
C ARG A 181 9.65 -12.94 4.33
N SER A 182 8.47 -12.72 4.88
CA SER A 182 7.74 -11.48 4.67
C SER A 182 8.50 -10.28 5.22
N LYS A 183 8.41 -9.13 4.54
CA LYS A 183 9.13 -7.88 4.87
C LYS A 183 8.95 -7.47 6.33
N PHE A 184 7.75 -7.62 6.88
CA PHE A 184 7.40 -7.18 8.23
C PHE A 184 8.17 -7.92 9.34
N VAL A 185 8.75 -9.09 9.10
CA VAL A 185 9.56 -9.82 10.09
C VAL A 185 10.82 -9.04 10.48
N HIS A 186 11.32 -8.21 9.58
CA HIS A 186 12.47 -7.34 9.83
C HIS A 186 12.16 -6.15 10.76
N TYR A 187 10.88 -5.72 10.84
CA TYR A 187 10.53 -4.43 11.46
C TYR A 187 10.44 -4.48 12.98
N ARG A 188 10.23 -5.65 13.58
CA ARG A 188 10.14 -5.88 15.03
C ARG A 188 9.31 -4.82 15.75
N PRO A 189 8.01 -4.66 15.40
CA PRO A 189 7.20 -3.59 15.94
C PRO A 189 6.97 -3.77 17.45
N ARG A 190 7.00 -2.68 18.20
CA ARG A 190 6.52 -2.63 19.59
C ARG A 190 5.00 -2.54 19.67
N THR A 191 4.38 -1.91 18.65
CA THR A 191 2.93 -1.90 18.45
C THR A 191 2.64 -2.50 17.08
N ALA A 192 1.90 -3.61 17.02
CA ALA A 192 1.49 -4.25 15.77
C ALA A 192 -0.03 -4.16 15.59
N VAL A 193 -0.48 -3.56 14.50
CA VAL A 193 -1.88 -3.61 14.07
C VAL A 193 -2.06 -4.78 13.12
N LEU A 194 -3.00 -5.68 13.43
CA LEU A 194 -3.45 -6.78 12.57
C LEU A 194 -4.88 -6.47 12.13
N ASN A 195 -5.01 -5.87 10.93
CA ASN A 195 -6.26 -5.27 10.49
C ASN A 195 -7.25 -6.30 9.91
N ASN A 196 -6.78 -7.13 8.99
CA ASN A 196 -7.52 -8.24 8.38
C ASN A 196 -6.54 -9.25 7.78
N LEU A 197 -7.04 -10.45 7.48
CA LEU A 197 -6.22 -11.49 6.88
C LEU A 197 -7.07 -12.37 5.96
N GLU A 198 -6.86 -12.23 4.65
CA GLU A 198 -7.49 -13.00 3.59
C GLU A 198 -6.41 -13.59 2.67
N PHE A 199 -6.80 -14.52 1.79
CA PHE A 199 -5.89 -15.07 0.81
C PHE A 199 -5.63 -14.04 -0.31
N ASP A 200 -4.38 -13.65 -0.48
CA ASP A 200 -3.87 -12.82 -1.58
C ASP A 200 -2.45 -13.27 -1.94
N HIS A 201 -1.82 -12.62 -2.92
CA HIS A 201 -0.46 -12.93 -3.36
C HIS A 201 -0.26 -14.41 -3.76
N ALA A 202 -1.19 -14.93 -4.59
CA ALA A 202 -1.17 -16.32 -5.08
C ALA A 202 0.09 -16.70 -5.86
N ASP A 203 0.91 -15.74 -6.23
CA ASP A 203 2.22 -15.93 -6.86
C ASP A 203 3.31 -16.37 -5.89
N ILE A 204 3.14 -16.12 -4.58
CA ILE A 204 4.12 -16.48 -3.55
C ILE A 204 3.54 -17.33 -2.41
N PHE A 205 2.21 -17.35 -2.22
CA PHE A 205 1.53 -18.13 -1.18
C PHE A 205 0.60 -19.17 -1.79
N ALA A 206 0.69 -20.41 -1.32
CA ALA A 206 -0.16 -21.50 -1.79
C ALA A 206 -1.60 -21.40 -1.29
N ASP A 207 -1.78 -20.93 -0.04
CA ASP A 207 -3.06 -20.86 0.65
C ASP A 207 -3.04 -19.81 1.78
N LEU A 208 -4.19 -19.64 2.45
CA LEU A 208 -4.33 -18.77 3.62
C LEU A 208 -3.43 -19.20 4.79
N GLY A 209 -3.22 -20.52 4.99
CA GLY A 209 -2.37 -21.05 6.04
C GLY A 209 -0.91 -20.62 5.90
N ALA A 210 -0.43 -20.51 4.64
CA ALA A 210 0.91 -20.00 4.35
C ALA A 210 1.04 -18.53 4.78
N ILE A 211 0.03 -17.69 4.50
CA ILE A 211 0.01 -16.28 4.93
C ILE A 211 -0.12 -16.18 6.45
N GLN A 212 -0.99 -16.97 7.09
CA GLN A 212 -1.11 -17.04 8.55
C GLN A 212 0.24 -17.40 9.22
N THR A 213 1.04 -18.25 8.58
CA THR A 213 2.38 -18.58 9.08
C THR A 213 3.29 -17.37 9.07
N GLN A 214 3.26 -16.56 8.02
CA GLN A 214 4.04 -15.31 7.98
C GLN A 214 3.56 -14.30 9.03
N PHE A 215 2.25 -14.11 9.19
CA PHE A 215 1.69 -13.26 10.24
C PHE A 215 2.08 -13.75 11.63
N HIS A 216 2.13 -15.06 11.85
CA HIS A 216 2.62 -15.62 13.11
C HIS A 216 4.13 -15.35 13.32
N HIS A 217 4.93 -15.31 12.25
CA HIS A 217 6.32 -14.85 12.35
C HIS A 217 6.40 -13.38 12.79
N LEU A 218 5.51 -12.50 12.30
CA LEU A 218 5.41 -11.13 12.80
C LEU A 218 5.04 -11.10 14.29
N VAL A 219 4.00 -11.83 14.71
CA VAL A 219 3.55 -11.91 16.11
C VAL A 219 4.71 -12.28 17.04
N ARG A 220 5.56 -13.21 16.64
CA ARG A 220 6.77 -13.63 17.41
C ARG A 220 7.80 -12.52 17.58
N THR A 221 7.78 -11.48 16.77
CA THR A 221 8.76 -10.37 16.86
C THR A 221 8.30 -9.24 17.75
N VAL A 222 7.02 -9.24 18.15
CA VAL A 222 6.46 -8.22 19.05
C VAL A 222 6.85 -8.54 20.50
N PRO A 223 7.50 -7.62 21.23
CA PRO A 223 7.94 -7.89 22.59
C PRO A 223 6.76 -8.03 23.57
N SER A 224 6.97 -8.74 24.68
CA SER A 224 5.94 -8.95 25.72
C SER A 224 5.46 -7.65 26.38
N GLU A 225 6.26 -6.58 26.36
CA GLU A 225 5.92 -5.23 26.80
C GLU A 225 5.27 -4.39 25.68
N GLY A 226 5.06 -4.96 24.51
CA GLY A 226 4.40 -4.34 23.37
C GLY A 226 2.89 -4.49 23.41
N LEU A 227 2.25 -4.22 22.26
CA LEU A 227 0.82 -4.42 22.08
C LEU A 227 0.52 -4.92 20.66
N ILE A 228 -0.36 -5.92 20.57
CA ILE A 228 -1.00 -6.33 19.33
C ILE A 228 -2.43 -5.79 19.32
N VAL A 229 -2.72 -4.89 18.38
CA VAL A 229 -4.06 -4.36 18.13
C VAL A 229 -4.69 -5.18 17.01
N CYS A 230 -5.65 -6.06 17.35
CA CYS A 230 -6.17 -7.08 16.46
C CYS A 230 -7.65 -6.85 16.13
N ASN A 231 -8.03 -7.01 14.86
CA ASN A 231 -9.43 -7.01 14.46
C ASN A 231 -10.14 -8.25 15.01
N GLY A 232 -11.00 -8.06 16.00
CA GLY A 232 -11.72 -9.12 16.68
C GLY A 232 -12.84 -9.77 15.85
N GLN A 233 -13.15 -9.25 14.67
CA GLN A 233 -14.14 -9.83 13.74
C GLN A 233 -13.50 -10.82 12.75
N GLN A 234 -12.17 -10.96 12.74
CA GLN A 234 -11.42 -11.77 11.78
C GLN A 234 -10.98 -13.10 12.39
N GLN A 235 -11.67 -14.19 12.08
CA GLN A 235 -11.32 -15.53 12.59
C GLN A 235 -9.90 -15.94 12.15
N SER A 236 -9.50 -15.63 10.92
CA SER A 236 -8.16 -15.93 10.40
C SER A 236 -7.03 -15.31 11.23
N LEU A 237 -7.25 -14.14 11.82
CA LEU A 237 -6.31 -13.51 12.74
C LEU A 237 -6.33 -14.19 14.11
N GLN A 238 -7.49 -14.60 14.61
CA GLN A 238 -7.58 -15.38 15.86
C GLN A 238 -6.83 -16.71 15.71
N ASP A 239 -7.06 -17.44 14.62
CA ASP A 239 -6.35 -18.69 14.32
C ASP A 239 -4.82 -18.48 14.24
N THR A 240 -4.39 -17.30 13.78
CA THR A 240 -2.97 -16.94 13.75
C THR A 240 -2.41 -16.72 15.16
N LEU A 241 -3.13 -16.02 16.02
CA LEU A 241 -2.72 -15.78 17.42
C LEU A 241 -2.73 -17.07 18.25
N ASP A 242 -3.64 -18.01 17.96
CA ASP A 242 -3.76 -19.31 18.64
C ASP A 242 -2.55 -20.22 18.37
N LYS A 243 -1.77 -19.95 17.30
CA LYS A 243 -0.47 -20.61 17.06
C LYS A 243 0.60 -20.25 18.10
N GLY A 244 0.34 -19.23 18.94
CA GLY A 244 1.19 -18.72 20.01
C GLY A 244 1.30 -17.21 19.98
N CYS A 245 1.04 -16.58 21.12
CA CYS A 245 1.16 -15.15 21.31
C CYS A 245 1.70 -14.85 22.72
N TRP A 246 2.69 -14.00 22.82
CA TRP A 246 3.39 -13.67 24.07
C TRP A 246 3.22 -12.21 24.48
N THR A 247 2.47 -11.46 23.68
CA THR A 247 2.26 -10.01 23.81
C THR A 247 0.80 -9.76 24.15
N PRO A 248 0.48 -8.77 25.00
CA PRO A 248 -0.90 -8.34 25.22
C PRO A 248 -1.64 -8.06 23.90
N VAL A 249 -2.89 -8.52 23.80
CA VAL A 249 -3.74 -8.33 22.63
C VAL A 249 -4.93 -7.47 22.98
N GLU A 250 -5.10 -6.37 22.28
CA GLU A 250 -6.31 -5.54 22.33
C GLU A 250 -7.13 -5.76 21.07
N LYS A 251 -8.39 -6.21 21.23
CA LYS A 251 -9.30 -6.45 20.10
C LYS A 251 -10.17 -5.22 19.83
N PHE A 252 -10.17 -4.76 18.57
CA PHE A 252 -11.11 -3.74 18.11
C PHE A 252 -12.24 -4.35 17.27
N GLY A 253 -13.33 -3.59 17.11
CA GLY A 253 -14.48 -3.99 16.29
C GLY A 253 -15.46 -4.95 16.96
N THR A 254 -15.26 -5.35 18.21
CA THR A 254 -16.10 -6.31 18.94
C THR A 254 -17.19 -5.68 19.82
N GLY A 255 -17.24 -4.34 19.93
CA GLY A 255 -18.19 -3.62 20.80
C GLY A 255 -19.21 -2.78 20.03
N HIS A 256 -20.37 -2.51 20.66
CA HIS A 256 -21.39 -1.58 20.17
C HIS A 256 -21.02 -0.12 20.51
N GLY A 257 -19.99 0.44 19.88
CA GLY A 257 -19.64 1.85 20.00
C GLY A 257 -20.26 2.67 18.88
N ALA A 258 -21.03 3.69 19.22
CA ALA A 258 -21.64 4.63 18.28
C ALA A 258 -20.59 5.59 17.69
N TRP A 259 -19.91 5.19 16.63
CA TRP A 259 -19.05 6.07 15.86
C TRP A 259 -19.51 6.06 14.40
N ASP A 260 -20.25 7.08 14.00
CA ASP A 260 -20.67 7.34 12.62
C ASP A 260 -19.55 7.98 11.79
N LEU A 261 -18.39 7.32 11.70
CA LEU A 261 -17.34 7.71 10.77
C LEU A 261 -17.58 7.07 9.42
N MET A 262 -17.33 7.82 8.36
CA MET A 262 -17.63 7.50 6.98
C MET A 262 -17.12 6.12 6.52
N GLY A 263 -18.03 5.25 6.09
CA GLY A 263 -17.76 3.95 5.44
C GLY A 263 -17.26 2.85 6.39
N GLY A 264 -17.80 1.62 6.29
CA GLY A 264 -17.51 0.51 7.22
C GLY A 264 -16.02 0.20 7.38
N HIS A 265 -15.21 0.26 6.29
CA HIS A 265 -13.76 0.00 6.35
C HIS A 265 -12.95 1.12 7.00
N ASN A 266 -13.23 2.37 6.68
CA ASN A 266 -12.54 3.49 7.31
C ASN A 266 -12.86 3.57 8.79
N ARG A 267 -14.05 3.10 9.20
CA ARG A 267 -14.39 2.95 10.62
C ARG A 267 -13.50 1.92 11.32
N MET A 268 -13.30 0.74 10.73
CA MET A 268 -12.43 -0.30 11.29
C MET A 268 -10.97 0.17 11.33
N ASN A 269 -10.50 0.82 10.27
CA ASN A 269 -9.17 1.43 10.24
C ASN A 269 -9.00 2.49 11.34
N ALA A 270 -10.01 3.34 11.56
CA ALA A 270 -10.00 4.35 12.61
C ALA A 270 -9.95 3.75 14.02
N LEU A 271 -10.72 2.69 14.29
CA LEU A 271 -10.69 1.97 15.57
C LEU A 271 -9.30 1.38 15.85
N ALA A 272 -8.69 0.76 14.85
CA ALA A 272 -7.32 0.24 14.94
C ALA A 272 -6.31 1.34 15.25
N VAL A 273 -6.43 2.49 14.57
CA VAL A 273 -5.56 3.66 14.76
C VAL A 273 -5.71 4.24 16.17
N ILE A 274 -6.93 4.40 16.68
CA ILE A 274 -7.18 4.91 18.03
C ILE A 274 -6.51 4.01 19.07
N ALA A 275 -6.67 2.69 18.96
CA ALA A 275 -6.06 1.74 19.88
C ALA A 275 -4.52 1.78 19.82
N ALA A 276 -3.94 1.81 18.61
CA ALA A 276 -2.49 1.89 18.43
C ALA A 276 -1.91 3.23 18.90
N ALA A 277 -2.57 4.34 18.61
CA ALA A 277 -2.15 5.68 19.03
C ALA A 277 -2.24 5.84 20.58
N ARG A 278 -3.25 5.25 21.21
CA ARG A 278 -3.38 5.22 22.67
C ARG A 278 -2.19 4.48 23.31
N HIS A 279 -1.73 3.39 22.75
CA HIS A 279 -0.52 2.69 23.21
C HIS A 279 0.73 3.57 23.08
N ALA A 280 0.77 4.47 22.10
CA ALA A 280 1.84 5.46 21.93
C ALA A 280 1.65 6.72 22.81
N GLY A 281 0.62 6.76 23.67
CA GLY A 281 0.37 7.86 24.61
C GLY A 281 -0.56 8.97 24.12
N VAL A 282 -1.23 8.80 22.96
CA VAL A 282 -2.22 9.76 22.47
C VAL A 282 -3.59 9.43 23.06
N ASP A 283 -4.24 10.39 23.68
CA ASP A 283 -5.59 10.19 24.21
C ASP A 283 -6.64 10.05 23.08
N VAL A 284 -7.78 9.40 23.41
CA VAL A 284 -8.81 9.06 22.44
C VAL A 284 -9.45 10.30 21.81
N GLN A 285 -9.63 11.38 22.55
CA GLN A 285 -10.24 12.60 22.03
C GLN A 285 -9.34 13.23 20.96
N THR A 286 -8.05 13.41 21.26
CA THR A 286 -7.06 13.91 20.31
C THR A 286 -6.98 13.03 19.06
N ALA A 287 -7.04 11.71 19.22
CA ALA A 287 -7.05 10.78 18.07
C ALA A 287 -8.31 10.97 17.19
N CYS A 288 -9.48 11.16 17.79
CA CYS A 288 -10.73 11.41 17.06
C CYS A 288 -10.71 12.76 16.34
N GLU A 289 -10.22 13.82 16.97
CA GLU A 289 -10.06 15.14 16.34
C GLU A 289 -9.10 15.07 15.13
N ALA A 290 -7.97 14.39 15.30
CA ALA A 290 -7.01 14.16 14.22
C ALA A 290 -7.63 13.40 13.05
N LEU A 291 -8.39 12.35 13.30
CA LEU A 291 -9.08 11.57 12.28
C LEU A 291 -10.12 12.40 11.53
N GLY A 292 -10.80 13.33 12.20
CA GLY A 292 -11.70 14.31 11.58
C GLY A 292 -10.99 15.28 10.61
N ALA A 293 -9.69 15.55 10.84
CA ALA A 293 -8.85 16.40 10.01
C ALA A 293 -8.00 15.63 8.97
N PHE A 294 -8.16 14.32 8.87
CA PHE A 294 -7.43 13.48 7.92
C PHE A 294 -7.93 13.69 6.49
N LYS A 295 -7.01 14.04 5.58
CA LYS A 295 -7.34 14.40 4.19
C LYS A 295 -7.44 13.23 3.23
N ASN A 296 -7.03 12.03 3.61
CA ASN A 296 -6.95 10.85 2.77
C ASN A 296 -5.54 10.56 2.19
N VAL A 297 -5.47 9.54 1.38
CA VAL A 297 -4.24 9.08 0.69
C VAL A 297 -4.49 9.16 -0.81
N LYS A 298 -3.51 9.59 -1.58
CA LYS A 298 -3.59 9.55 -3.04
C LYS A 298 -3.92 8.15 -3.53
N ARG A 299 -4.74 8.06 -4.57
CA ARG A 299 -5.24 6.80 -5.14
C ARG A 299 -6.09 5.96 -4.16
N ARG A 300 -6.78 6.60 -3.22
CA ARG A 300 -7.80 5.99 -2.35
C ARG A 300 -9.07 6.82 -2.47
N MET A 301 -9.96 6.47 -3.40
CA MET A 301 -11.13 7.28 -3.76
C MET A 301 -10.77 8.75 -4.08
N GLU A 302 -9.58 8.95 -4.67
CA GLU A 302 -9.06 10.27 -5.06
C GLU A 302 -9.89 10.84 -6.20
N ILE A 303 -10.42 12.05 -6.05
CA ILE A 303 -11.09 12.74 -7.16
C ILE A 303 -10.01 13.30 -8.09
N LYS A 304 -9.94 12.78 -9.32
CA LYS A 304 -9.01 13.26 -10.36
C LYS A 304 -9.55 14.50 -11.07
N GLY A 305 -10.84 14.69 -11.10
CA GLY A 305 -11.49 15.83 -11.68
C GLY A 305 -12.97 15.62 -11.99
N THR A 306 -13.62 16.70 -12.45
CA THR A 306 -15.01 16.67 -12.94
C THR A 306 -15.06 17.36 -14.30
N ALA A 307 -15.70 16.72 -15.27
CA ALA A 307 -15.92 17.25 -16.62
C ALA A 307 -17.39 17.01 -17.02
N ASN A 308 -18.07 18.02 -17.53
CA ASN A 308 -19.51 17.98 -17.92
C ASN A 308 -20.44 17.35 -16.86
N GLY A 309 -20.14 17.63 -15.55
CA GLY A 309 -20.91 17.09 -14.43
C GLY A 309 -20.65 15.62 -14.12
N ILE A 310 -19.61 15.00 -14.71
CA ILE A 310 -19.17 13.63 -14.47
C ILE A 310 -17.90 13.67 -13.62
N THR A 311 -17.89 12.98 -12.47
CA THR A 311 -16.74 12.94 -11.58
C THR A 311 -15.93 11.66 -11.78
N VAL A 312 -14.60 11.80 -11.98
CA VAL A 312 -13.66 10.69 -12.17
C VAL A 312 -12.84 10.49 -10.90
N TYR A 313 -12.83 9.24 -10.40
CA TYR A 313 -12.08 8.80 -9.21
C TYR A 313 -10.96 7.85 -9.59
N ASP A 314 -9.87 7.86 -8.79
CA ASP A 314 -8.78 6.89 -8.83
C ASP A 314 -8.76 6.11 -7.52
N ASP A 315 -8.76 4.77 -7.61
CA ASP A 315 -8.61 3.89 -6.46
C ASP A 315 -7.64 2.74 -6.77
N PHE A 316 -6.88 2.33 -5.77
CA PHE A 316 -5.90 1.26 -5.88
C PHE A 316 -6.51 -0.14 -5.70
N ALA A 317 -7.82 -0.25 -5.48
CA ALA A 317 -8.50 -1.53 -5.28
C ALA A 317 -8.25 -2.49 -6.46
N HIS A 318 -7.82 -3.70 -6.15
CA HIS A 318 -7.48 -4.74 -7.12
C HIS A 318 -7.77 -6.16 -6.61
N HIS A 319 -8.32 -6.29 -5.39
CA HIS A 319 -8.82 -7.55 -4.82
C HIS A 319 -10.34 -7.46 -4.67
N PRO A 320 -11.12 -8.56 -4.84
CA PRO A 320 -12.57 -8.52 -4.78
C PRO A 320 -13.13 -7.81 -3.54
N THR A 321 -12.63 -8.12 -2.34
CA THR A 321 -13.03 -7.46 -1.10
C THR A 321 -12.78 -5.95 -1.14
N ALA A 322 -11.60 -5.52 -1.63
CA ALA A 322 -11.26 -4.11 -1.75
C ALA A 322 -12.15 -3.41 -2.80
N ILE A 323 -12.44 -4.06 -3.94
CA ILE A 323 -13.33 -3.55 -4.99
C ILE A 323 -14.75 -3.35 -4.43
N GLU A 324 -15.31 -4.38 -3.77
CA GLU A 324 -16.64 -4.32 -3.17
C GLU A 324 -16.76 -3.14 -2.21
N THR A 325 -15.80 -3.02 -1.32
CA THR A 325 -15.83 -2.01 -0.26
C THR A 325 -15.59 -0.59 -0.75
N THR A 326 -14.77 -0.44 -1.80
CA THR A 326 -14.59 0.85 -2.49
C THR A 326 -15.88 1.27 -3.19
N ILE A 327 -16.55 0.36 -3.90
CA ILE A 327 -17.85 0.65 -4.55
C ILE A 327 -18.92 0.97 -3.52
N GLN A 328 -19.02 0.22 -2.42
CA GLN A 328 -19.95 0.49 -1.32
C GLN A 328 -19.69 1.86 -0.68
N GLY A 329 -18.44 2.23 -0.45
CA GLY A 329 -18.06 3.54 0.06
C GLY A 329 -18.47 4.68 -0.89
N LEU A 330 -18.30 4.49 -2.20
CA LEU A 330 -18.76 5.46 -3.18
C LEU A 330 -20.30 5.51 -3.21
N ARG A 331 -20.96 4.36 -3.17
CA ARG A 331 -22.44 4.27 -3.14
C ARG A 331 -23.05 5.03 -1.95
N GLN A 332 -22.47 4.88 -0.77
CA GLN A 332 -22.91 5.63 0.42
C GLN A 332 -22.75 7.15 0.24
N ARG A 333 -21.68 7.58 -0.44
CA ARG A 333 -21.39 9.00 -0.68
C ARG A 333 -22.30 9.62 -1.72
N VAL A 334 -22.63 8.90 -2.81
CA VAL A 334 -23.36 9.43 -3.96
C VAL A 334 -24.84 9.04 -4.00
N GLY A 335 -25.29 8.19 -3.08
CA GLY A 335 -26.68 7.74 -2.99
C GLY A 335 -27.13 7.02 -4.24
N GLY A 336 -28.19 7.52 -4.89
CA GLY A 336 -28.78 6.93 -6.10
C GLY A 336 -28.09 7.32 -7.42
N ALA A 337 -27.03 8.13 -7.41
CA ALA A 337 -26.32 8.48 -8.64
C ALA A 337 -25.61 7.27 -9.26
N ARG A 338 -25.48 7.26 -10.59
CA ARG A 338 -24.87 6.10 -11.29
C ARG A 338 -23.37 6.00 -11.04
N ILE A 339 -22.92 4.78 -10.76
CA ILE A 339 -21.51 4.40 -10.62
C ILE A 339 -21.09 3.56 -11.81
N LEU A 340 -20.15 4.04 -12.59
CA LEU A 340 -19.46 3.32 -13.67
C LEU A 340 -18.15 2.80 -13.09
N ALA A 341 -18.09 1.51 -12.75
CA ALA A 341 -16.87 0.86 -12.27
C ALA A 341 -15.96 0.48 -13.44
N VAL A 342 -14.73 0.98 -13.45
CA VAL A 342 -13.72 0.71 -14.48
C VAL A 342 -12.57 -0.07 -13.85
N LEU A 343 -12.34 -1.32 -14.29
CA LEU A 343 -11.42 -2.26 -13.66
C LEU A 343 -10.32 -2.72 -14.61
N GLU A 344 -9.07 -2.76 -14.12
CA GLU A 344 -7.92 -3.42 -14.76
C GLU A 344 -7.46 -4.60 -13.90
N PRO A 345 -7.69 -5.88 -14.29
CA PRO A 345 -7.11 -7.06 -13.64
C PRO A 345 -5.60 -7.15 -13.88
N ARG A 346 -4.79 -6.48 -13.05
CA ARG A 346 -3.35 -6.31 -13.29
C ARG A 346 -2.44 -6.98 -12.26
N SER A 347 -2.85 -7.08 -10.99
CA SER A 347 -2.02 -7.75 -9.98
C SER A 347 -1.74 -9.20 -10.37
N ASN A 348 -0.65 -9.79 -9.86
CA ASN A 348 -0.30 -11.17 -10.18
C ASN A 348 -1.45 -12.13 -9.86
N THR A 349 -2.08 -11.98 -8.68
CA THR A 349 -3.26 -12.76 -8.27
C THR A 349 -4.42 -12.62 -9.25
N MET A 350 -4.69 -11.39 -9.72
CA MET A 350 -5.76 -11.12 -10.67
C MET A 350 -5.45 -11.66 -12.07
N LYS A 351 -4.19 -11.54 -12.55
CA LYS A 351 -3.77 -12.11 -13.84
C LYS A 351 -3.88 -13.62 -13.87
N LEU A 352 -3.50 -14.29 -12.80
CA LEU A 352 -3.65 -15.75 -12.65
C LEU A 352 -5.12 -16.22 -12.63
N GLY A 353 -6.07 -15.30 -12.50
CA GLY A 353 -7.50 -15.63 -12.44
C GLY A 353 -7.94 -16.35 -11.16
N THR A 354 -7.11 -16.38 -10.13
CA THR A 354 -7.41 -17.05 -8.85
C THR A 354 -8.68 -16.49 -8.21
N MET A 355 -8.92 -15.18 -8.37
CA MET A 355 -10.08 -14.46 -7.78
C MET A 355 -11.23 -14.24 -8.76
N LYS A 356 -11.19 -14.79 -10.00
CA LYS A 356 -12.19 -14.51 -11.04
C LYS A 356 -13.62 -14.84 -10.63
N SER A 357 -13.83 -15.89 -9.83
CA SER A 357 -15.16 -16.31 -9.36
C SER A 357 -15.80 -15.34 -8.36
N ALA A 358 -15.00 -14.59 -7.60
CA ALA A 358 -15.49 -13.62 -6.62
C ALA A 358 -15.76 -12.22 -7.21
N LEU A 359 -15.21 -11.93 -8.40
CA LEU A 359 -15.32 -10.60 -9.02
C LEU A 359 -16.76 -10.18 -9.33
N PRO A 360 -17.66 -11.02 -9.91
CA PRO A 360 -19.02 -10.59 -10.18
C PRO A 360 -19.77 -10.08 -8.95
N ALA A 361 -19.59 -10.77 -7.81
CA ALA A 361 -20.23 -10.39 -6.55
C ALA A 361 -19.69 -9.05 -6.03
N SER A 362 -18.37 -8.80 -6.13
CA SER A 362 -17.74 -7.56 -5.68
C SER A 362 -18.17 -6.31 -6.49
N LEU A 363 -18.69 -6.51 -7.70
CA LEU A 363 -19.10 -5.44 -8.62
C LEU A 363 -20.62 -5.19 -8.63
N LYS A 364 -21.39 -5.90 -7.79
CA LYS A 364 -22.87 -5.91 -7.82
C LYS A 364 -23.52 -4.54 -7.65
N GLU A 365 -22.93 -3.64 -6.86
CA GLU A 365 -23.44 -2.31 -6.55
C GLU A 365 -23.08 -1.24 -7.59
N ALA A 366 -22.24 -1.58 -8.59
CA ALA A 366 -22.01 -0.71 -9.74
C ALA A 366 -23.16 -0.78 -10.73
N ASP A 367 -23.57 0.36 -11.28
CA ASP A 367 -24.64 0.43 -12.29
C ASP A 367 -24.16 -0.04 -13.66
N GLN A 368 -22.89 0.21 -13.99
CA GLN A 368 -22.18 -0.34 -15.14
C GLN A 368 -20.78 -0.75 -14.77
N VAL A 369 -20.25 -1.76 -15.44
CA VAL A 369 -18.90 -2.30 -15.24
C VAL A 369 -18.17 -2.34 -16.57
N PHE A 370 -17.02 -1.70 -16.60
CA PHE A 370 -16.08 -1.72 -17.72
C PHE A 370 -14.81 -2.45 -17.26
N CYS A 371 -14.49 -3.57 -17.89
CA CYS A 371 -13.31 -4.35 -17.54
C CYS A 371 -12.33 -4.38 -18.72
N TYR A 372 -11.10 -3.90 -18.49
CA TYR A 372 -10.05 -3.95 -19.48
C TYR A 372 -9.31 -5.29 -19.44
N ALA A 373 -9.42 -6.06 -20.52
CA ALA A 373 -8.90 -7.43 -20.61
C ALA A 373 -7.52 -7.52 -21.31
N GLY A 374 -6.87 -6.40 -21.63
CA GLY A 374 -5.61 -6.37 -22.40
C GLY A 374 -4.39 -6.98 -21.69
N GLY A 375 -4.50 -7.40 -20.44
CA GLY A 375 -3.41 -8.02 -19.67
C GLY A 375 -3.83 -9.21 -18.81
N ALA A 376 -5.04 -9.74 -19.02
CA ALA A 376 -5.53 -10.92 -18.29
C ALA A 376 -5.23 -12.22 -19.07
N ASP A 377 -4.78 -13.26 -18.36
CA ASP A 377 -4.47 -14.58 -18.92
C ASP A 377 -5.69 -15.53 -18.93
N TRP A 378 -6.89 -15.01 -18.66
CA TRP A 378 -8.16 -15.74 -18.56
C TRP A 378 -9.29 -15.00 -19.28
N ASP A 379 -10.39 -15.71 -19.59
CA ASP A 379 -11.55 -15.09 -20.25
C ASP A 379 -12.35 -14.20 -19.28
N VAL A 380 -12.12 -12.88 -19.38
CA VAL A 380 -12.77 -11.86 -18.56
C VAL A 380 -14.27 -11.79 -18.84
N ALA A 381 -14.69 -11.98 -20.10
CA ALA A 381 -16.09 -11.90 -20.49
C ALA A 381 -16.89 -13.09 -19.91
N GLU A 382 -16.31 -14.29 -19.97
CA GLU A 382 -16.91 -15.49 -19.38
C GLU A 382 -17.03 -15.35 -17.85
N ALA A 383 -15.94 -14.97 -17.15
CA ALA A 383 -15.94 -14.87 -15.70
C ALA A 383 -16.89 -13.80 -15.15
N LEU A 384 -17.07 -12.69 -15.88
CA LEU A 384 -17.94 -11.59 -15.50
C LEU A 384 -19.36 -11.67 -16.13
N ALA A 385 -19.66 -12.74 -16.88
CA ALA A 385 -20.97 -12.95 -17.49
C ALA A 385 -22.17 -12.81 -16.52
N PRO A 386 -22.08 -13.16 -15.22
CA PRO A 386 -23.18 -12.94 -14.26
C PRO A 386 -23.61 -11.47 -14.11
N LEU A 387 -22.79 -10.50 -14.52
CA LEU A 387 -23.17 -9.07 -14.52
C LEU A 387 -24.14 -8.69 -15.65
N GLY A 388 -24.33 -9.56 -16.64
CA GLY A 388 -25.29 -9.40 -17.74
C GLY A 388 -25.05 -8.14 -18.57
N CYS A 389 -26.13 -7.41 -18.87
CA CYS A 389 -26.09 -6.23 -19.74
C CYS A 389 -25.31 -5.03 -19.15
N ARG A 390 -24.98 -5.07 -17.87
CA ARG A 390 -24.16 -4.04 -17.20
C ARG A 390 -22.66 -4.13 -17.57
N LEU A 391 -22.19 -5.28 -18.09
CA LEU A 391 -20.79 -5.53 -18.41
C LEU A 391 -20.42 -5.01 -19.80
N ARG A 392 -19.25 -4.39 -19.89
CA ARG A 392 -18.50 -4.11 -21.12
C ARG A 392 -17.06 -4.55 -20.94
N VAL A 393 -16.54 -5.34 -21.87
CA VAL A 393 -15.15 -5.82 -21.86
C VAL A 393 -14.43 -5.28 -23.09
N GLY A 394 -13.26 -4.67 -22.89
CA GLY A 394 -12.42 -4.14 -23.97
C GLY A 394 -10.99 -4.68 -23.89
N LYS A 395 -10.35 -4.85 -25.06
CA LYS A 395 -8.92 -5.26 -25.18
C LYS A 395 -8.05 -4.18 -25.81
N ASP A 396 -8.63 -3.34 -26.65
CA ASP A 396 -7.98 -2.17 -27.21
C ASP A 396 -8.24 -0.97 -26.31
N PHE A 397 -7.19 -0.27 -25.90
CA PHE A 397 -7.26 0.74 -24.84
C PHE A 397 -8.03 1.99 -25.27
N ASP A 398 -7.80 2.49 -26.50
CA ASP A 398 -8.45 3.72 -26.93
C ASP A 398 -9.93 3.49 -27.25
N THR A 399 -10.29 2.37 -27.83
CA THR A 399 -11.69 1.94 -28.02
C THR A 399 -12.39 1.75 -26.66
N PHE A 400 -11.67 1.19 -25.65
CA PHE A 400 -12.20 1.01 -24.30
C PHE A 400 -12.53 2.35 -23.63
N VAL A 401 -11.65 3.33 -23.72
CA VAL A 401 -11.90 4.70 -23.22
C VAL A 401 -13.07 5.32 -23.93
N ALA A 402 -13.17 5.22 -25.27
CA ALA A 402 -14.28 5.76 -26.05
C ALA A 402 -15.64 5.13 -25.67
N GLU A 403 -15.66 3.83 -25.36
CA GLU A 403 -16.86 3.14 -24.92
C GLU A 403 -17.33 3.61 -23.53
N ILE A 404 -16.41 3.88 -22.58
CA ILE A 404 -16.75 4.47 -21.28
C ILE A 404 -17.38 5.86 -21.48
N VAL A 405 -16.74 6.72 -22.26
CA VAL A 405 -17.21 8.10 -22.53
C VAL A 405 -18.59 8.09 -23.18
N LYS A 406 -18.83 7.22 -24.17
CA LYS A 406 -20.11 7.06 -24.86
C LYS A 406 -21.26 6.67 -23.92
N ASN A 407 -20.97 5.92 -22.86
CA ASN A 407 -21.97 5.46 -21.88
C ASN A 407 -22.15 6.42 -20.70
N ALA A 408 -21.22 7.36 -20.50
CA ALA A 408 -21.26 8.31 -19.40
C ALA A 408 -22.30 9.43 -19.65
N ARG A 409 -22.91 9.93 -18.57
CA ARG A 409 -23.94 10.97 -18.57
C ARG A 409 -23.68 11.95 -17.44
N THR A 410 -24.12 13.18 -17.58
CA THR A 410 -24.09 14.18 -16.50
C THR A 410 -24.68 13.60 -15.21
N GLY A 411 -23.96 13.75 -14.09
CA GLY A 411 -24.30 13.20 -12.79
C GLY A 411 -23.71 11.83 -12.51
N ASP A 412 -22.99 11.21 -13.46
CA ASP A 412 -22.32 9.92 -13.25
C ASP A 412 -21.01 10.05 -12.45
N HIS A 413 -20.65 8.97 -11.78
CA HIS A 413 -19.40 8.79 -11.07
C HIS A 413 -18.58 7.65 -11.70
N ILE A 414 -17.45 7.97 -12.32
CA ILE A 414 -16.56 6.98 -12.93
C ILE A 414 -15.50 6.61 -11.91
N LEU A 415 -15.53 5.38 -11.40
CA LEU A 415 -14.59 4.84 -10.45
C LEU A 415 -13.57 3.95 -11.15
N VAL A 416 -12.35 4.43 -11.31
CA VAL A 416 -11.24 3.68 -11.91
C VAL A 416 -10.48 2.94 -10.83
N MET A 417 -10.35 1.62 -10.97
CA MET A 417 -9.70 0.73 -10.01
C MET A 417 -8.56 -0.05 -10.67
N SER A 418 -7.32 0.21 -10.23
CA SER A 418 -6.11 -0.47 -10.72
C SER A 418 -4.94 -0.28 -9.75
N ASN A 419 -4.11 -1.30 -9.57
CA ASN A 419 -2.86 -1.18 -8.84
C ASN A 419 -1.67 -0.67 -9.69
N GLY A 420 -1.94 -0.27 -10.95
CA GLY A 420 -0.96 0.31 -11.86
C GLY A 420 -1.33 1.70 -12.36
N GLY A 421 -0.59 2.18 -13.36
CA GLY A 421 -0.83 3.49 -13.98
C GLY A 421 -1.98 3.51 -14.98
N PHE A 422 -2.54 2.35 -15.33
CA PHE A 422 -3.65 2.15 -16.26
C PHE A 422 -3.58 3.05 -17.52
N GLY A 423 -2.40 3.12 -18.14
CA GLY A 423 -2.21 3.89 -19.39
C GLY A 423 -2.56 5.38 -19.31
N GLY A 424 -2.64 5.98 -18.12
CA GLY A 424 -3.07 7.36 -17.92
C GLY A 424 -4.58 7.59 -18.18
N ILE A 425 -5.40 6.57 -17.98
CA ILE A 425 -6.85 6.57 -18.28
C ILE A 425 -7.61 7.76 -17.69
N HIS A 426 -7.21 8.23 -16.50
CA HIS A 426 -7.89 9.34 -15.84
C HIS A 426 -7.84 10.64 -16.65
N THR A 427 -6.66 10.99 -17.16
CA THR A 427 -6.47 12.17 -18.01
C THR A 427 -7.22 12.00 -19.32
N LYS A 428 -7.10 10.84 -19.98
CA LYS A 428 -7.82 10.56 -21.23
C LYS A 428 -9.34 10.66 -21.08
N LEU A 429 -9.89 10.12 -19.97
CA LEU A 429 -11.33 10.25 -19.68
C LEU A 429 -11.73 11.71 -19.47
N LEU A 430 -11.00 12.45 -18.63
CA LEU A 430 -11.32 13.86 -18.36
C LEU A 430 -11.24 14.73 -19.62
N ASP A 431 -10.27 14.48 -20.49
CA ASP A 431 -10.11 15.21 -21.75
C ASP A 431 -11.22 14.86 -22.77
N ALA A 432 -11.60 13.60 -22.87
CA ALA A 432 -12.66 13.14 -23.78
C ALA A 432 -14.07 13.47 -23.28
N LEU A 433 -14.24 13.76 -21.99
CA LEU A 433 -15.51 14.17 -21.38
C LEU A 433 -15.73 15.69 -21.41
N ARG A 434 -14.76 16.49 -21.83
CA ARG A 434 -14.89 17.96 -21.99
C ARG A 434 -15.55 18.30 -23.30
#